data_87cbfee6f6b199d92afe51d8fdbd6064
#
_entry.id   87cbfee6f6b199d92afe51d8fdbd6064
#
_cell.length_a   1.000
_cell.length_b   1.000
_cell.length_c   1.000
_cell.angle_alpha   90.00
_cell.angle_beta   90.00
_cell.angle_gamma   90.00
#
_symmetry.space_group_name_H-M   'P 1'
#
loop_
_entity.id
_entity.type
_entity.pdbx_description
1 polymer ?
#
loop_
_entity_poly.entity_id
_entity_poly.type
_entity_poly.pdbx_seq_one_letter_code
_entity_poly.pdbx_strand_id
1 'polypeptide(L)'
;MKKSAVVWLIAVNVAVYVLELLFPYAMELQFALWPLQPLPEDGQVHFHIWQIVTYAFLHSPSNYSHILFNMLGLFMFGVEIERYVGPWRVLACYFASVVTAALTQLIVPPLMGVPLGQTIGASGGVFGLLLAYALMFPQRKVVPLIPPIPMPAWLFATLYAGAELLFGVTGRLSGIAHFAHLGGMIGSALVVMQWRRPRTQ
;
A
#
# COMPACT_ATOMS: atom_id res chain seq x y z
N MET A 1 26.28 1.95 12.04
CA MET A 1 24.81 1.78 12.02
C MET A 1 24.40 1.33 10.63
N LYS A 2 23.79 0.14 10.48
CA LYS A 2 23.21 -0.26 9.17
C LYS A 2 22.06 0.70 8.86
N LYS A 3 22.08 1.28 7.67
CA LYS A 3 21.00 2.19 7.22
C LYS A 3 19.72 1.36 7.02
N SER A 4 18.63 1.70 7.71
CA SER A 4 17.35 1.01 7.57
C SER A 4 16.68 1.41 6.28
N ALA A 5 16.27 0.44 5.46
CA ALA A 5 15.54 0.66 4.22
C ALA A 5 14.14 1.24 4.48
N VAL A 6 13.49 0.81 5.57
CA VAL A 6 12.18 1.34 5.96
C VAL A 6 12.27 2.81 6.35
N VAL A 7 13.31 3.21 7.10
CA VAL A 7 13.52 4.63 7.44
C VAL A 7 13.76 5.46 6.18
N TRP A 8 14.49 4.92 5.19
CA TRP A 8 14.66 5.59 3.89
C TRP A 8 13.35 5.70 3.11
N LEU A 9 12.52 4.65 3.09
CA LEU A 9 11.19 4.72 2.47
C LEU A 9 10.33 5.81 3.12
N ILE A 10 10.33 5.89 4.45
CA ILE A 10 9.61 6.95 5.18
C ILE A 10 10.16 8.33 4.79
N ALA A 11 11.48 8.50 4.78
CA ALA A 11 12.10 9.78 4.44
C ALA A 11 11.77 10.23 3.00
N VAL A 12 11.76 9.30 2.04
CA VAL A 12 11.37 9.58 0.64
C VAL A 12 9.89 9.98 0.56
N ASN A 13 8.98 9.27 1.25
CA ASN A 13 7.56 9.64 1.27
C ASN A 13 7.35 11.05 1.86
N VAL A 14 8.03 11.36 2.96
CA VAL A 14 7.95 12.71 3.57
C VAL A 14 8.51 13.78 2.62
N ALA A 15 9.64 13.51 1.95
CA ALA A 15 10.22 14.45 0.99
C ALA A 15 9.29 14.69 -0.22
N VAL A 16 8.70 13.62 -0.78
CA VAL A 16 7.70 13.73 -1.86
C VAL A 16 6.48 14.50 -1.38
N TYR A 17 6.01 14.26 -0.16
CA TYR A 17 4.87 14.98 0.40
C TYR A 17 5.13 16.49 0.53
N VAL A 18 6.35 16.90 0.89
CA VAL A 18 6.71 18.33 0.86
C VAL A 18 6.62 18.90 -0.55
N LEU A 19 7.03 18.14 -1.58
CA LEU A 19 6.86 18.56 -2.98
C LEU A 19 5.40 18.65 -3.39
N GLU A 20 4.53 17.76 -2.91
CA GLU A 20 3.09 17.82 -3.15
C GLU A 20 2.44 19.06 -2.51
N LEU A 21 2.91 19.48 -1.33
CA LEU A 21 2.44 20.73 -0.71
C LEU A 21 2.82 21.96 -1.53
N LEU A 22 3.95 21.92 -2.23
CA LEU A 22 4.43 23.04 -3.07
C LEU A 22 3.84 23.01 -4.49
N PHE A 23 3.63 21.82 -5.06
CA PHE A 23 3.22 21.61 -6.44
C PHE A 23 2.12 20.55 -6.57
N PRO A 24 0.96 20.69 -5.88
CA PRO A 24 -0.02 19.61 -5.75
C PRO A 24 -0.53 19.09 -7.09
N TYR A 25 -0.95 19.98 -7.96
CA TYR A 25 -1.51 19.63 -9.28
C TYR A 25 -0.47 18.93 -10.18
N ALA A 26 0.75 19.44 -10.24
CA ALA A 26 1.79 18.86 -11.09
C ALA A 26 2.22 17.47 -10.61
N MET A 27 2.33 17.28 -9.29
CA MET A 27 2.69 16.00 -8.69
C MET A 27 1.59 14.95 -8.94
N GLU A 28 0.34 15.32 -8.70
CA GLU A 28 -0.80 14.43 -8.92
C GLU A 28 -0.93 14.03 -10.39
N LEU A 29 -0.90 14.99 -11.32
CA LEU A 29 -1.03 14.74 -12.75
C LEU A 29 0.03 13.77 -13.28
N GLN A 30 1.29 13.89 -12.84
CA GLN A 30 2.41 13.13 -13.37
C GLN A 30 2.60 11.78 -12.66
N PHE A 31 2.32 11.69 -11.36
CA PHE A 31 2.79 10.58 -10.53
C PHE A 31 1.68 9.77 -9.86
N ALA A 32 0.42 10.28 -9.78
CA ALA A 32 -0.72 9.49 -9.32
C ALA A 32 -1.03 8.35 -10.30
N LEU A 33 -1.60 7.27 -9.80
CA LEU A 33 -2.04 6.16 -10.64
C LEU A 33 -3.40 6.52 -11.28
N TRP A 34 -3.37 6.83 -12.56
CA TRP A 34 -4.56 7.14 -13.34
C TRP A 34 -5.16 5.88 -13.99
N PRO A 35 -6.49 5.85 -14.26
CA PRO A 35 -7.12 4.76 -14.97
C PRO A 35 -6.51 4.52 -16.36
N LEU A 36 -6.60 3.26 -16.83
CA LEU A 36 -6.15 2.90 -18.19
C LEU A 36 -6.98 3.57 -19.29
N GLN A 37 -8.26 3.83 -19.01
CA GLN A 37 -9.15 4.57 -19.90
C GLN A 37 -9.15 6.04 -19.52
N PRO A 38 -9.07 6.97 -20.50
CA PRO A 38 -9.15 8.39 -20.23
C PRO A 38 -10.45 8.75 -19.51
N LEU A 39 -10.37 9.66 -18.55
CA LEU A 39 -11.58 10.19 -17.90
C LEU A 39 -12.34 11.05 -18.91
N PRO A 40 -13.71 10.94 -18.98
CA PRO A 40 -14.51 11.63 -19.99
C PRO A 40 -14.39 13.16 -19.96
N GLU A 41 -14.07 13.73 -18.79
CA GLU A 41 -14.05 15.17 -18.54
C GLU A 41 -12.66 15.80 -18.70
N ASP A 42 -11.59 15.01 -18.70
CA ASP A 42 -10.21 15.47 -18.72
C ASP A 42 -9.38 14.76 -19.81
N GLY A 43 -9.55 15.17 -21.06
CA GLY A 43 -8.77 14.63 -22.19
C GLY A 43 -7.25 14.81 -22.13
N GLN A 44 -6.71 15.33 -21.03
CA GLN A 44 -5.27 15.55 -20.79
C GLN A 44 -4.64 14.56 -19.82
N VAL A 45 -5.44 13.75 -19.09
CA VAL A 45 -4.94 12.84 -18.09
C VAL A 45 -4.87 11.43 -18.64
N HIS A 46 -3.66 10.89 -18.73
CA HIS A 46 -3.41 9.55 -19.25
C HIS A 46 -2.58 8.73 -18.27
N PHE A 47 -2.83 7.42 -18.28
CA PHE A 47 -1.98 6.46 -17.58
C PHE A 47 -0.56 6.45 -18.16
N HIS A 48 0.43 6.45 -17.28
CA HIS A 48 1.82 6.23 -17.61
C HIS A 48 2.40 5.07 -16.79
N ILE A 49 3.29 4.29 -17.41
CA ILE A 49 3.80 3.05 -16.81
C ILE A 49 4.52 3.26 -15.46
N TRP A 50 5.19 4.37 -15.26
CA TRP A 50 5.86 4.68 -13.99
C TRP A 50 4.88 4.88 -12.82
N GLN A 51 3.62 5.21 -13.12
CA GLN A 51 2.58 5.42 -12.11
C GLN A 51 2.25 4.14 -11.33
N ILE A 52 2.58 2.96 -11.87
CA ILE A 52 2.48 1.67 -11.15
C ILE A 52 3.32 1.68 -9.87
N VAL A 53 4.34 2.53 -9.77
CA VAL A 53 5.21 2.64 -8.60
C VAL A 53 5.12 4.00 -7.94
N THR A 54 5.07 5.09 -8.72
CA THR A 54 5.19 6.45 -8.19
C THR A 54 4.00 6.86 -7.32
N TYR A 55 2.80 6.38 -7.61
CA TYR A 55 1.60 6.66 -6.83
C TYR A 55 1.74 6.33 -5.34
N ALA A 56 2.57 5.31 -5.03
CA ALA A 56 2.79 4.85 -3.66
C ALA A 56 3.63 5.81 -2.80
N PHE A 57 4.11 6.90 -3.37
CA PHE A 57 4.84 7.94 -2.67
C PHE A 57 4.03 9.22 -2.50
N LEU A 58 2.89 9.35 -3.20
CA LEU A 58 2.03 10.51 -3.11
C LEU A 58 1.03 10.36 -1.95
N HIS A 59 0.66 11.50 -1.34
CA HIS A 59 -0.33 11.55 -0.27
C HIS A 59 -1.17 12.81 -0.41
N SER A 60 -2.42 12.75 0.08
CA SER A 60 -3.34 13.89 -0.05
C SER A 60 -2.85 15.12 0.74
N PRO A 61 -2.57 16.26 0.10
CA PRO A 61 -2.20 17.49 0.79
C PRO A 61 -3.31 18.03 1.70
N SER A 62 -4.56 17.72 1.41
CA SER A 62 -5.72 18.15 2.21
C SER A 62 -6.02 17.25 3.40
N ASN A 63 -5.37 16.08 3.50
CA ASN A 63 -5.60 15.10 4.56
C ASN A 63 -4.29 14.58 5.17
N TYR A 64 -3.77 15.30 6.15
CA TYR A 64 -2.52 14.93 6.85
C TYR A 64 -2.56 13.55 7.51
N SER A 65 -3.75 13.05 7.87
CA SER A 65 -3.88 11.71 8.46
C SER A 65 -3.50 10.62 7.45
N HIS A 66 -3.64 10.87 6.14
CA HIS A 66 -3.29 9.91 5.10
C HIS A 66 -1.81 9.57 5.14
N ILE A 67 -0.91 10.55 5.11
CA ILE A 67 0.53 10.28 5.24
C ILE A 67 0.90 9.76 6.63
N LEU A 68 0.30 10.32 7.70
CA LEU A 68 0.61 9.92 9.06
C LEU A 68 0.38 8.43 9.28
N PHE A 69 -0.80 7.90 8.91
CA PHE A 69 -1.11 6.48 9.10
C PHE A 69 -0.30 5.57 8.18
N ASN A 70 0.02 6.01 6.97
CA ASN A 70 0.91 5.27 6.09
C ASN A 70 2.32 5.14 6.68
N MET A 71 2.90 6.24 7.16
CA MET A 71 4.24 6.22 7.77
C MET A 71 4.26 5.44 9.07
N LEU A 72 3.21 5.53 9.87
CA LEU A 72 3.06 4.72 11.07
C LEU A 72 3.01 3.23 10.75
N GLY A 73 2.22 2.81 9.76
CA GLY A 73 2.14 1.43 9.31
C GLY A 73 3.47 0.91 8.74
N LEU A 74 4.15 1.71 7.89
CA LEU A 74 5.50 1.41 7.41
C LEU A 74 6.48 1.19 8.57
N PHE A 75 6.45 2.06 9.57
CA PHE A 75 7.33 1.95 10.72
C PHE A 75 7.01 0.70 11.54
N MET A 76 5.75 0.49 11.92
CA MET A 76 5.33 -0.61 12.80
C MET A 76 5.63 -1.98 12.18
N PHE A 77 5.21 -2.21 10.95
CA PHE A 77 5.36 -3.52 10.31
C PHE A 77 6.70 -3.65 9.59
N GLY A 78 7.11 -2.61 8.86
CA GLY A 78 8.30 -2.66 8.03
C GLY A 78 9.59 -2.80 8.83
N VAL A 79 9.76 -2.04 9.92
CA VAL A 79 10.98 -2.10 10.75
C VAL A 79 11.15 -3.48 11.38
N GLU A 80 10.05 -4.08 11.85
CA GLU A 80 10.11 -5.38 12.48
C GLU A 80 10.43 -6.50 11.47
N ILE A 81 9.84 -6.44 10.27
CA ILE A 81 10.17 -7.35 9.17
C ILE A 81 11.63 -7.15 8.75
N GLU A 82 12.08 -5.90 8.57
CA GLU A 82 13.46 -5.59 8.19
C GLU A 82 14.49 -6.16 9.17
N ARG A 83 14.23 -6.07 10.49
CA ARG A 83 15.09 -6.65 11.52
C ARG A 83 15.25 -8.17 11.38
N TYR A 84 14.20 -8.83 10.90
CA TYR A 84 14.17 -10.30 10.80
C TYR A 84 14.72 -10.81 9.45
N VAL A 85 14.37 -10.18 8.33
CA VAL A 85 14.73 -10.68 6.98
C VAL A 85 15.78 -9.82 6.27
N GLY A 86 16.08 -8.64 6.80
CA GLY A 86 17.01 -7.67 6.21
C GLY A 86 16.38 -6.71 5.21
N PRO A 87 17.12 -5.65 4.81
CA PRO A 87 16.60 -4.52 4.06
C PRO A 87 16.10 -4.90 2.66
N TRP A 88 16.81 -5.74 1.92
CA TRP A 88 16.43 -6.11 0.56
C TRP A 88 15.13 -6.90 0.49
N ARG A 89 14.88 -7.76 1.48
CA ARG A 89 13.66 -8.56 1.50
C ARG A 89 12.44 -7.75 1.90
N VAL A 90 12.57 -6.80 2.83
CA VAL A 90 11.45 -5.91 3.15
C VAL A 90 11.11 -5.00 1.97
N LEU A 91 12.12 -4.50 1.23
CA LEU A 91 11.88 -3.75 -0.01
C LEU A 91 11.19 -4.60 -1.07
N ALA A 92 11.62 -5.86 -1.25
CA ALA A 92 10.96 -6.77 -2.19
C ALA A 92 9.47 -7.00 -1.84
N CYS A 93 9.13 -7.19 -0.54
CA CYS A 93 7.74 -7.24 -0.10
C CYS A 93 7.00 -5.95 -0.41
N TYR A 94 7.57 -4.81 -0.04
CA TYR A 94 6.93 -3.51 -0.24
C TYR A 94 6.64 -3.22 -1.71
N PHE A 95 7.64 -3.33 -2.59
CA PHE A 95 7.47 -3.02 -4.00
C PHE A 95 6.63 -4.06 -4.77
N ALA A 96 6.72 -5.34 -4.41
CA ALA A 96 5.80 -6.33 -4.94
C ALA A 96 4.34 -5.98 -4.57
N SER A 97 4.11 -5.54 -3.33
CA SER A 97 2.80 -5.09 -2.88
C SER A 97 2.33 -3.82 -3.59
N VAL A 98 3.21 -2.85 -3.80
CA VAL A 98 2.90 -1.63 -4.57
C VAL A 98 2.46 -1.97 -6.00
N VAL A 99 3.22 -2.82 -6.68
CA VAL A 99 2.91 -3.22 -8.07
C VAL A 99 1.61 -4.01 -8.15
N THR A 100 1.40 -5.01 -7.28
CA THR A 100 0.16 -5.80 -7.29
C THR A 100 -1.05 -4.98 -6.85
N ALA A 101 -0.88 -4.02 -5.95
CA ALA A 101 -1.92 -3.07 -5.57
C ALA A 101 -2.35 -2.22 -6.77
N ALA A 102 -1.39 -1.65 -7.51
CA ALA A 102 -1.67 -0.87 -8.72
C ALA A 102 -2.41 -1.71 -9.77
N LEU A 103 -1.91 -2.93 -10.07
CA LEU A 103 -2.55 -3.82 -11.05
C LEU A 103 -3.97 -4.20 -10.64
N THR A 104 -4.18 -4.54 -9.37
CA THR A 104 -5.51 -4.88 -8.86
C THR A 104 -6.46 -3.68 -8.96
N GLN A 105 -5.99 -2.49 -8.61
CA GLN A 105 -6.78 -1.25 -8.71
C GLN A 105 -7.14 -0.89 -10.15
N LEU A 106 -6.24 -1.10 -11.10
CA LEU A 106 -6.49 -0.81 -12.51
C LEU A 106 -7.45 -1.81 -13.17
N ILE A 107 -7.54 -3.04 -12.64
CA ILE A 107 -8.28 -4.14 -13.28
C ILE A 107 -9.63 -4.41 -12.59
N VAL A 108 -9.65 -4.57 -11.27
CA VAL A 108 -10.83 -5.09 -10.58
C VAL A 108 -12.01 -4.12 -10.54
N PRO A 109 -11.86 -2.84 -10.11
CA PRO A 109 -12.98 -1.91 -10.08
C PRO A 109 -13.65 -1.70 -11.45
N PRO A 110 -12.92 -1.50 -12.58
CA PRO A 110 -13.54 -1.39 -13.88
C PRO A 110 -14.34 -2.63 -14.30
N LEU A 111 -13.86 -3.84 -13.99
CA LEU A 111 -14.58 -5.08 -14.26
C LEU A 111 -15.87 -5.20 -13.44
N MET A 112 -15.95 -4.51 -12.30
CA MET A 112 -17.15 -4.44 -11.46
C MET A 112 -18.05 -3.24 -11.81
N GLY A 113 -17.70 -2.45 -12.83
CA GLY A 113 -18.44 -1.24 -13.20
C GLY A 113 -18.29 -0.09 -12.20
N VAL A 114 -17.24 -0.13 -11.35
CA VAL A 114 -16.93 0.94 -10.40
C VAL A 114 -16.07 1.99 -11.08
N PRO A 115 -16.50 3.26 -11.12
CA PRO A 115 -15.68 4.33 -11.68
C PRO A 115 -14.36 4.49 -10.94
N LEU A 116 -13.27 4.66 -11.69
CA LEU A 116 -11.96 4.94 -11.12
C LEU A 116 -11.64 6.43 -11.25
N GLY A 117 -11.25 7.04 -10.11
CA GLY A 117 -10.45 8.26 -10.10
C GLY A 117 -8.97 7.93 -9.97
N GLN A 118 -8.15 8.95 -9.76
CA GLN A 118 -6.74 8.76 -9.43
C GLN A 118 -6.58 8.03 -8.10
N THR A 119 -5.51 7.25 -7.99
CA THR A 119 -5.12 6.56 -6.75
C THR A 119 -3.75 7.03 -6.32
N ILE A 120 -3.62 7.34 -5.02
CA ILE A 120 -2.38 7.77 -4.36
C ILE A 120 -2.25 7.08 -3.00
N GLY A 121 -1.03 6.91 -2.52
CA GLY A 121 -0.74 6.46 -1.16
C GLY A 121 0.13 5.20 -1.07
N ALA A 122 0.94 5.15 -0.02
CA ALA A 122 1.77 3.99 0.32
C ALA A 122 0.96 2.80 0.86
N SER A 123 -0.35 2.95 1.04
CA SER A 123 -1.21 2.00 1.76
C SER A 123 -1.22 0.59 1.15
N GLY A 124 -1.18 0.46 -0.18
CA GLY A 124 -1.04 -0.86 -0.82
C GLY A 124 0.21 -1.61 -0.34
N GLY A 125 1.35 -0.92 -0.27
CA GLY A 125 2.59 -1.45 0.32
C GLY A 125 2.47 -1.74 1.81
N VAL A 126 1.82 -0.86 2.58
CA VAL A 126 1.60 -1.03 4.03
C VAL A 126 0.72 -2.24 4.33
N PHE A 127 -0.39 -2.42 3.59
CA PHE A 127 -1.25 -3.61 3.73
C PHE A 127 -0.51 -4.89 3.36
N GLY A 128 0.35 -4.84 2.36
CA GLY A 128 1.24 -5.95 2.06
C GLY A 128 2.19 -6.27 3.20
N LEU A 129 2.85 -5.28 3.80
CA LEU A 129 3.71 -5.48 4.97
C LEU A 129 2.91 -5.98 6.19
N LEU A 130 1.68 -5.52 6.39
CA LEU A 130 0.78 -6.06 7.41
C LEU A 130 0.57 -7.56 7.24
N LEU A 131 0.24 -8.01 6.01
CA LEU A 131 0.06 -9.44 5.75
C LEU A 131 1.38 -10.21 5.89
N ALA A 132 2.50 -9.68 5.38
CA ALA A 132 3.81 -10.30 5.59
C ALA A 132 4.13 -10.48 7.08
N TYR A 133 3.87 -9.45 7.89
CA TYR A 133 4.04 -9.50 9.33
C TYR A 133 3.17 -10.59 9.97
N ALA A 134 1.89 -10.64 9.60
CA ALA A 134 0.96 -11.65 10.10
C ALA A 134 1.36 -13.08 9.70
N LEU A 135 1.87 -13.27 8.49
CA LEU A 135 2.39 -14.57 8.04
C LEU A 135 3.67 -14.98 8.77
N MET A 136 4.55 -14.03 9.08
CA MET A 136 5.83 -14.31 9.73
C MET A 136 5.69 -14.44 11.25
N PHE A 137 4.81 -13.65 11.85
CA PHE A 137 4.64 -13.54 13.32
C PHE A 137 3.16 -13.66 13.73
N PRO A 138 2.46 -14.75 13.39
CA PRO A 138 0.99 -14.81 13.49
C PRO A 138 0.45 -14.58 14.91
N GLN A 139 1.17 -15.02 15.93
CA GLN A 139 0.74 -14.92 17.33
C GLN A 139 1.22 -13.64 18.04
N ARG A 140 2.06 -12.81 17.39
CA ARG A 140 2.44 -11.53 17.98
C ARG A 140 1.24 -10.62 18.10
N LYS A 141 1.14 -9.94 19.24
CA LYS A 141 0.04 -9.01 19.50
C LYS A 141 0.25 -7.70 18.72
N VAL A 142 -0.78 -7.29 18.01
CA VAL A 142 -0.92 -5.97 17.41
C VAL A 142 -2.01 -5.24 18.18
N VAL A 143 -1.76 -3.98 18.48
CA VAL A 143 -2.74 -3.10 19.13
C VAL A 143 -3.15 -2.05 18.09
N PRO A 144 -4.37 -2.16 17.50
CA PRO A 144 -4.88 -1.10 16.63
C PRO A 144 -5.07 0.20 17.40
N LEU A 145 -5.07 1.34 16.68
CA LEU A 145 -5.32 2.62 17.34
C LEU A 145 -6.75 2.73 17.87
N ILE A 146 -7.72 2.22 17.13
CA ILE A 146 -9.15 2.33 17.44
C ILE A 146 -9.87 1.06 16.99
N PRO A 147 -10.48 0.31 17.92
CA PRO A 147 -10.29 0.35 19.36
C PRO A 147 -8.94 -0.25 19.78
N PRO A 148 -8.30 0.20 20.85
CA PRO A 148 -6.98 -0.30 21.25
C PRO A 148 -7.06 -1.67 21.95
N ILE A 149 -7.58 -2.65 21.25
CA ILE A 149 -7.76 -4.03 21.73
C ILE A 149 -6.62 -4.89 21.21
N PRO A 150 -5.71 -5.38 22.06
CA PRO A 150 -4.62 -6.26 21.63
C PRO A 150 -5.15 -7.55 21.02
N MET A 151 -4.74 -7.85 19.79
CA MET A 151 -5.13 -9.12 19.13
C MET A 151 -3.94 -9.73 18.38
N PRO A 152 -3.96 -11.05 18.09
CA PRO A 152 -2.92 -11.69 17.29
C PRO A 152 -2.85 -11.08 15.88
N ALA A 153 -1.65 -10.99 15.32
CA ALA A 153 -1.42 -10.38 14.00
C ALA A 153 -2.22 -11.04 12.88
N TRP A 154 -2.39 -12.37 12.93
CA TRP A 154 -3.22 -13.09 11.96
C TRP A 154 -4.67 -12.62 11.98
N LEU A 155 -5.25 -12.43 13.17
CA LEU A 155 -6.63 -11.97 13.33
C LEU A 155 -6.77 -10.53 12.84
N PHE A 156 -5.83 -9.65 13.22
CA PHE A 156 -5.80 -8.26 12.78
C PHE A 156 -5.78 -8.17 11.24
N ALA A 157 -4.86 -8.90 10.59
CA ALA A 157 -4.78 -8.90 9.13
C ALA A 157 -6.04 -9.46 8.46
N THR A 158 -6.64 -10.51 9.03
CA THR A 158 -7.88 -11.11 8.51
C THR A 158 -9.07 -10.15 8.61
N LEU A 159 -9.22 -9.47 9.75
CA LEU A 159 -10.30 -8.49 9.94
C LEU A 159 -10.16 -7.30 8.98
N TYR A 160 -8.93 -6.79 8.79
CA TYR A 160 -8.69 -5.71 7.83
C TYR A 160 -8.95 -6.17 6.39
N ALA A 161 -8.44 -7.34 5.98
CA ALA A 161 -8.72 -7.87 4.64
C ALA A 161 -10.21 -8.09 4.40
N GLY A 162 -10.94 -8.59 5.40
CA GLY A 162 -12.39 -8.78 5.34
C GLY A 162 -13.15 -7.44 5.22
N ALA A 163 -12.73 -6.42 5.97
CA ALA A 163 -13.31 -5.08 5.89
C ALA A 163 -13.05 -4.44 4.51
N GLU A 164 -11.81 -4.52 4.00
CA GLU A 164 -11.46 -4.01 2.68
C GLU A 164 -12.27 -4.69 1.57
N LEU A 165 -12.46 -6.01 1.63
CA LEU A 165 -13.28 -6.74 0.69
C LEU A 165 -14.75 -6.30 0.78
N LEU A 166 -15.30 -6.23 1.99
CA LEU A 166 -16.70 -5.83 2.22
C LEU A 166 -16.97 -4.41 1.69
N PHE A 167 -16.10 -3.44 2.02
CA PHE A 167 -16.28 -2.06 1.57
C PHE A 167 -16.03 -1.90 0.07
N GLY A 168 -15.05 -2.62 -0.48
CA GLY A 168 -14.79 -2.63 -1.92
C GLY A 168 -15.98 -3.15 -2.73
N VAL A 169 -16.59 -4.25 -2.30
CA VAL A 169 -17.75 -4.85 -3.00
C VAL A 169 -19.03 -4.03 -2.79
N THR A 170 -19.22 -3.46 -1.59
CA THR A 170 -20.44 -2.68 -1.30
C THR A 170 -20.36 -1.23 -1.76
N GLY A 171 -19.21 -0.76 -2.22
CA GLY A 171 -18.96 0.64 -2.61
C GLY A 171 -19.01 1.62 -1.44
N ARG A 172 -18.95 1.14 -0.20
CA ARG A 172 -18.91 2.00 0.98
C ARG A 172 -17.52 2.58 1.17
N LEU A 173 -17.46 3.75 1.84
CA LEU A 173 -16.23 4.52 2.01
C LEU A 173 -15.55 4.82 0.66
N SER A 174 -16.35 5.33 -0.29
CA SER A 174 -15.86 5.82 -1.57
C SER A 174 -14.73 6.83 -1.36
N GLY A 175 -13.65 6.72 -2.14
CA GLY A 175 -12.42 7.50 -1.94
C GLY A 175 -11.28 6.71 -1.27
N ILE A 176 -11.53 5.47 -0.81
CA ILE A 176 -10.51 4.53 -0.39
C ILE A 176 -10.34 3.45 -1.46
N ALA A 177 -9.11 3.20 -1.87
CA ALA A 177 -8.77 2.21 -2.89
C ALA A 177 -8.71 0.78 -2.30
N HIS A 178 -9.86 0.26 -1.86
CA HIS A 178 -9.97 -1.04 -1.17
C HIS A 178 -9.32 -2.20 -1.94
N PHE A 179 -9.51 -2.24 -3.25
CA PHE A 179 -8.90 -3.28 -4.09
C PHE A 179 -7.38 -3.14 -4.21
N ALA A 180 -6.84 -1.92 -4.12
CA ALA A 180 -5.39 -1.73 -4.03
C ALA A 180 -4.82 -2.32 -2.73
N HIS A 181 -5.51 -2.16 -1.60
CA HIS A 181 -5.11 -2.75 -0.33
C HIS A 181 -5.06 -4.28 -0.40
N LEU A 182 -6.11 -4.91 -0.92
CA LEU A 182 -6.17 -6.36 -1.11
C LEU A 182 -5.09 -6.85 -2.10
N GLY A 183 -4.90 -6.12 -3.20
CA GLY A 183 -3.83 -6.41 -4.17
C GLY A 183 -2.44 -6.35 -3.55
N GLY A 184 -2.21 -5.35 -2.68
CA GLY A 184 -0.96 -5.23 -1.94
C GLY A 184 -0.69 -6.43 -1.02
N MET A 185 -1.71 -6.93 -0.35
CA MET A 185 -1.60 -8.14 0.46
C MET A 185 -1.20 -9.36 -0.39
N ILE A 186 -1.76 -9.52 -1.59
CA ILE A 186 -1.39 -10.61 -2.50
C ILE A 186 0.10 -10.55 -2.86
N GLY A 187 0.62 -9.39 -3.24
CA GLY A 187 2.03 -9.22 -3.62
C GLY A 187 3.00 -9.66 -2.53
N SER A 188 2.75 -9.23 -1.31
CA SER A 188 3.57 -9.61 -0.16
C SER A 188 3.46 -11.10 0.17
N ALA A 189 2.25 -11.69 0.08
CA ALA A 189 2.06 -13.12 0.29
C ALA A 189 2.90 -13.96 -0.68
N LEU A 190 2.90 -13.60 -1.97
CA LEU A 190 3.69 -14.29 -2.99
C LEU A 190 5.19 -14.27 -2.66
N VAL A 191 5.71 -13.12 -2.23
CA VAL A 191 7.13 -12.98 -1.85
C VAL A 191 7.46 -13.80 -0.61
N VAL A 192 6.63 -13.74 0.44
CA VAL A 192 6.87 -14.51 1.69
C VAL A 192 6.77 -16.01 1.45
N MET A 193 5.80 -16.47 0.64
CA MET A 193 5.67 -17.88 0.27
C MET A 193 6.89 -18.40 -0.50
N GLN A 194 7.46 -17.58 -1.37
CA GLN A 194 8.67 -17.92 -2.12
C GLN A 194 9.89 -18.11 -1.18
N TRP A 195 9.99 -17.35 -0.10
CA TRP A 195 11.08 -17.52 0.89
C TRP A 195 10.94 -18.79 1.73
N ARG A 196 9.72 -19.32 1.89
CA ARG A 196 9.44 -20.55 2.64
C ARG A 196 9.64 -21.83 1.84
N ARG A 197 9.81 -21.74 0.51
CA ARG A 197 10.09 -22.91 -0.32
C ARG A 197 11.44 -23.51 0.08
N PRO A 198 11.54 -24.83 0.32
CA PRO A 198 12.83 -25.50 0.48
C PRO A 198 13.68 -25.19 -0.76
N ARG A 199 14.93 -24.75 -0.55
CA ARG A 199 15.89 -24.71 -1.65
C ARG A 199 16.16 -26.16 -2.04
N THR A 200 15.57 -26.61 -3.13
CA THR A 200 16.02 -27.85 -3.79
C THR A 200 17.45 -27.63 -4.20
N GLN A 201 18.36 -28.33 -3.51
CA GLN A 201 19.78 -28.40 -3.86
C GLN A 201 19.93 -29.15 -5.18
#